data_4ad85d2d6b53e1cd63d8a39621946e08
#
_entry.id   4ad85d2d6b53e1cd63d8a39621946e08
#
_cell.length_a   1.000
_cell.length_b   1.000
_cell.length_c   1.000
_cell.angle_alpha   90.00
_cell.angle_beta   90.00
_cell.angle_gamma   90.00
#
_symmetry.space_group_name_H-M   'P 1'
#
loop_
_entity.id
_entity.type
_entity.pdbx_description
1 polymer ?
#
loop_
_entity_poly.entity_id
_entity_poly.type
_entity_poly.pdbx_seq_one_letter_code
_entity_poly.pdbx_strand_id
1 'polypeptide(L)'
;RLDCLLSFATAARENNYIRPVVADDDVLEIRQGRHPVIEKQLPIGEKYIANDVMLDSQTQQIIIITGPNMAGKSALLRQTALITLLAQIGSFVPAENAHIGLVDKIFTRVGASDNISVGESTFMVEMNEAADILNNLSPRSLVLFDELGRGTSTYDGISIAWAIVEHIHEHPKAKARTLFA
;
A
#
# COMPACT_ATOMS: atom_id res chain seq x y z
N ARG A 1 -17.75 18.05 12.21
CA ARG A 1 -16.32 18.20 12.51
C ARG A 1 -15.95 17.68 13.90
N LEU A 2 -16.66 18.06 14.96
CA LEU A 2 -16.45 17.54 16.32
C LEU A 2 -16.75 16.04 16.42
N ASP A 3 -17.79 15.57 15.77
CA ASP A 3 -18.19 14.18 15.67
C ASP A 3 -17.09 13.29 15.05
N CYS A 4 -16.47 13.73 13.95
CA CYS A 4 -15.34 13.01 13.35
C CYS A 4 -14.16 12.89 14.32
N LEU A 5 -13.82 13.96 15.04
CA LEU A 5 -12.72 13.93 16.02
C LEU A 5 -13.03 12.99 17.18
N LEU A 6 -14.28 12.98 17.65
CA LEU A 6 -14.73 12.08 18.70
C LEU A 6 -14.67 10.62 18.24
N SER A 7 -15.08 10.34 16.98
CA SER A 7 -14.99 9.02 16.37
C SER A 7 -13.54 8.55 16.29
N PHE A 8 -12.61 9.38 15.84
CA PHE A 8 -11.18 9.06 15.79
C PHE A 8 -10.61 8.78 17.20
N ALA A 9 -10.95 9.61 18.20
CA ALA A 9 -10.50 9.43 19.56
C ALA A 9 -11.03 8.12 20.17
N THR A 10 -12.29 7.79 19.92
CA THR A 10 -12.91 6.55 20.39
C THR A 10 -12.22 5.34 19.74
N ALA A 11 -12.07 5.35 18.41
CA ALA A 11 -11.39 4.29 17.68
C ALA A 11 -9.94 4.10 18.14
N ALA A 12 -9.21 5.19 18.37
CA ALA A 12 -7.83 5.15 18.86
C ALA A 12 -7.74 4.49 20.24
N ARG A 13 -8.63 4.87 21.18
CA ARG A 13 -8.65 4.32 22.54
C ARG A 13 -9.03 2.83 22.55
N GLU A 14 -10.06 2.46 21.80
CA GLU A 14 -10.58 1.08 21.80
C GLU A 14 -9.62 0.10 21.12
N ASN A 15 -8.82 0.54 20.15
CA ASN A 15 -7.96 -0.31 19.35
C ASN A 15 -6.45 -0.10 19.61
N ASN A 16 -6.09 0.64 20.64
CA ASN A 16 -4.70 0.94 20.98
C ASN A 16 -3.90 1.51 19.79
N TYR A 17 -4.50 2.51 19.10
CA TYR A 17 -3.82 3.22 18.04
C TYR A 17 -2.93 4.31 18.61
N ILE A 18 -1.83 4.59 17.94
CA ILE A 18 -0.86 5.62 18.36
C ILE A 18 -0.98 6.87 17.48
N ARG A 19 -0.48 7.98 17.99
CA ARG A 19 -0.35 9.21 17.22
C ARG A 19 0.80 9.12 16.25
N PRO A 20 0.59 9.18 14.91
CA PRO A 20 1.66 9.18 13.94
C PRO A 20 2.36 10.55 13.91
N VAL A 21 3.62 10.57 13.50
CA VAL A 21 4.32 11.77 13.04
C VAL A 21 4.02 11.93 11.55
N VAL A 22 3.44 13.07 11.16
CA VAL A 22 3.26 13.42 9.74
C VAL A 22 4.18 14.61 9.45
N ALA A 23 5.09 14.45 8.48
CA ALA A 23 6.13 15.41 8.17
C ALA A 23 6.21 15.73 6.68
N ASP A 24 6.76 16.89 6.34
CA ASP A 24 6.99 17.28 4.95
C ASP A 24 8.36 16.73 4.47
N ASP A 25 8.43 15.41 4.41
CA ASP A 25 9.57 14.65 3.90
C ASP A 25 9.10 13.48 3.04
N ASP A 26 10.01 12.58 2.64
CA ASP A 26 9.76 11.43 1.77
C ASP A 26 9.86 10.08 2.50
N VAL A 27 10.01 10.09 3.83
CA VAL A 27 10.14 8.87 4.62
C VAL A 27 8.77 8.32 4.98
N LEU A 28 8.55 7.04 4.77
CA LEU A 28 7.41 6.29 5.25
C LEU A 28 7.93 5.13 6.11
N GLU A 29 7.87 5.30 7.42
CA GLU A 29 8.28 4.29 8.38
C GLU A 29 7.09 3.88 9.25
N ILE A 30 6.79 2.61 9.25
CA ILE A 30 5.76 1.99 10.08
C ILE A 30 6.43 0.86 10.85
N ARG A 31 6.39 0.92 12.18
CA ARG A 31 6.88 -0.13 13.06
C ARG A 31 5.71 -0.86 13.70
N GLN A 32 5.74 -2.18 13.65
CA GLN A 32 4.70 -3.06 14.18
C GLN A 32 3.29 -2.63 13.72
N GLY A 33 3.18 -2.34 12.41
CA GLY A 33 1.93 -1.99 11.79
C GLY A 33 0.95 -3.16 11.82
N ARG A 34 -0.35 -2.87 12.02
CA ARG A 34 -1.43 -3.86 12.03
C ARG A 34 -2.50 -3.46 11.02
N HIS A 35 -3.15 -4.44 10.43
CA HIS A 35 -4.23 -4.17 9.48
C HIS A 35 -5.54 -3.84 10.21
N PRO A 36 -6.07 -2.61 10.13
CA PRO A 36 -7.18 -2.16 11.00
C PRO A 36 -8.48 -2.96 10.85
N VAL A 37 -8.68 -3.59 9.72
CA VAL A 37 -9.88 -4.41 9.45
C VAL A 37 -9.64 -5.87 9.81
N ILE A 38 -8.54 -6.47 9.33
CA ILE A 38 -8.26 -7.89 9.57
C ILE A 38 -8.08 -8.15 11.06
N GLU A 39 -7.38 -7.27 11.78
CA GLU A 39 -7.17 -7.38 13.23
C GLU A 39 -8.50 -7.55 14.00
N LYS A 40 -9.56 -6.87 13.54
CA LYS A 40 -10.89 -6.95 14.16
C LYS A 40 -11.69 -8.18 13.78
N GLN A 41 -11.32 -8.84 12.70
CA GLN A 41 -12.02 -10.03 12.19
C GLN A 41 -11.40 -11.34 12.67
N LEU A 42 -10.26 -11.27 13.36
CA LEU A 42 -9.61 -12.45 13.91
C LEU A 42 -10.46 -13.10 15.00
N PRO A 43 -10.45 -14.43 15.09
CA PRO A 43 -11.10 -15.16 16.18
C PRO A 43 -10.59 -14.73 17.57
N ILE A 44 -11.42 -14.88 18.59
CA ILE A 44 -11.05 -14.58 19.97
C ILE A 44 -9.81 -15.40 20.37
N GLY A 45 -8.78 -14.72 20.79
CA GLY A 45 -7.50 -15.34 21.22
C GLY A 45 -6.42 -15.35 20.15
N GLU A 46 -6.74 -15.08 18.89
CA GLU A 46 -5.75 -14.88 17.83
C GLU A 46 -5.28 -13.42 17.80
N LYS A 47 -3.99 -13.23 17.49
CA LYS A 47 -3.39 -11.91 17.34
C LYS A 47 -2.93 -11.69 15.91
N TYR A 48 -3.13 -10.48 15.39
CA TYR A 48 -2.54 -10.08 14.13
C TYR A 48 -1.01 -10.02 14.27
N ILE A 49 -0.31 -10.63 13.33
CA ILE A 49 1.15 -10.54 13.27
C ILE A 49 1.50 -9.19 12.65
N ALA A 50 2.04 -8.32 13.48
CA ALA A 50 2.42 -6.98 13.07
C ALA A 50 3.64 -6.98 12.15
N ASN A 51 3.75 -5.98 11.28
CA ASN A 51 4.78 -5.89 10.26
C ASN A 51 5.44 -4.51 10.26
N ASP A 52 6.72 -4.48 9.93
CA ASP A 52 7.48 -3.27 9.71
C ASP A 52 7.55 -2.95 8.22
N VAL A 53 7.44 -1.67 7.88
CA VAL A 53 7.64 -1.15 6.52
C VAL A 53 8.47 0.12 6.61
N MET A 54 9.52 0.19 5.81
CA MET A 54 10.34 1.39 5.65
C MET A 54 10.51 1.67 4.17
N LEU A 55 10.12 2.86 3.72
CA LEU A 55 10.31 3.33 2.35
C LEU A 55 10.80 4.78 2.37
N ASP A 56 11.73 5.09 1.49
CA ASP A 56 12.18 6.46 1.21
C ASP A 56 12.59 6.59 -0.27
N SER A 57 12.85 7.78 -0.75
CA SER A 57 13.25 8.01 -2.13
C SER A 57 14.76 7.82 -2.40
N GLN A 58 15.56 7.58 -1.37
CA GLN A 58 17.02 7.56 -1.45
C GLN A 58 17.62 6.16 -1.27
N THR A 59 17.21 5.46 -0.21
CA THR A 59 17.84 4.19 0.19
C THR A 59 16.95 2.99 -0.06
N GLN A 60 15.64 3.12 0.06
CA GLN A 60 14.67 2.03 -0.07
C GLN A 60 13.39 2.48 -0.76
N GLN A 61 13.48 2.80 -2.04
CA GLN A 61 12.38 3.29 -2.83
C GLN A 61 11.34 2.22 -3.11
N ILE A 62 11.77 0.99 -3.40
CA ILE A 62 10.92 -0.12 -3.81
C ILE A 62 11.21 -1.33 -2.94
N ILE A 63 10.16 -1.95 -2.40
CA ILE A 63 10.23 -3.24 -1.73
C ILE A 63 9.50 -4.27 -2.58
N ILE A 64 10.19 -5.33 -2.99
CA ILE A 64 9.60 -6.50 -3.66
C ILE A 64 9.33 -7.56 -2.60
N ILE A 65 8.05 -7.91 -2.43
CA ILE A 65 7.59 -8.85 -1.42
C ILE A 65 7.30 -10.19 -2.09
N THR A 66 8.09 -11.19 -1.77
CA THR A 66 7.93 -12.55 -2.30
C THR A 66 7.38 -13.49 -1.21
N GLY A 67 6.75 -14.55 -1.64
CA GLY A 67 6.25 -15.59 -0.73
C GLY A 67 5.05 -16.34 -1.29
N PRO A 68 4.63 -17.43 -0.63
CA PRO A 68 3.51 -18.23 -1.09
C PRO A 68 2.19 -17.43 -1.06
N ASN A 69 1.20 -17.92 -1.80
CA ASN A 69 -0.16 -17.37 -1.70
C ASN A 69 -0.68 -17.55 -0.28
N MET A 70 -1.53 -16.63 0.16
CA MET A 70 -2.08 -16.55 1.52
C MET A 70 -1.05 -16.21 2.63
N ALA A 71 0.20 -15.87 2.29
CA ALA A 71 1.21 -15.45 3.27
C ALA A 71 1.02 -14.02 3.79
N GLY A 72 -0.06 -13.33 3.41
CA GLY A 72 -0.37 -11.99 3.90
C GLY A 72 0.24 -10.84 3.08
N LYS A 73 0.81 -11.11 1.89
CA LYS A 73 1.39 -10.06 1.02
C LYS A 73 0.39 -8.92 0.74
N SER A 74 -0.77 -9.26 0.19
CA SER A 74 -1.84 -8.29 -0.09
C SER A 74 -2.34 -7.57 1.17
N ALA A 75 -2.34 -8.23 2.32
CA ALA A 75 -2.70 -7.62 3.60
C ALA A 75 -1.68 -6.55 4.01
N LEU A 76 -0.38 -6.80 3.81
CA LEU A 76 0.69 -5.84 4.09
C LEU A 76 0.58 -4.59 3.19
N LEU A 77 0.30 -4.76 1.89
CA LEU A 77 0.09 -3.64 0.98
C LEU A 77 -1.09 -2.76 1.45
N ARG A 78 -2.24 -3.39 1.68
CA ARG A 78 -3.45 -2.69 2.13
C ARG A 78 -3.26 -2.04 3.50
N GLN A 79 -2.59 -2.71 4.43
CA GLN A 79 -2.22 -2.16 5.74
C GLN A 79 -1.44 -0.86 5.59
N THR A 80 -0.40 -0.86 4.75
CA THR A 80 0.44 0.31 4.51
C THR A 80 -0.36 1.48 3.94
N ALA A 81 -1.22 1.22 2.95
CA ALA A 81 -2.11 2.24 2.39
C ALA A 81 -3.07 2.82 3.43
N LEU A 82 -3.72 1.96 4.22
CA LEU A 82 -4.69 2.38 5.23
C LEU A 82 -4.04 3.18 6.37
N ILE A 83 -2.86 2.77 6.85
CA ILE A 83 -2.11 3.50 7.87
C ILE A 83 -1.72 4.89 7.35
N THR A 84 -1.21 4.98 6.12
CA THR A 84 -0.85 6.25 5.48
C THR A 84 -2.07 7.16 5.34
N LEU A 85 -3.19 6.63 4.86
CA LEU A 85 -4.43 7.38 4.71
C LEU A 85 -4.96 7.88 6.06
N LEU A 86 -5.03 7.00 7.06
CA LEU A 86 -5.48 7.36 8.42
C LEU A 86 -4.61 8.46 9.03
N ALA A 87 -3.29 8.36 8.89
CA ALA A 87 -2.36 9.38 9.37
C ALA A 87 -2.66 10.76 8.74
N GLN A 88 -2.82 10.80 7.42
CA GLN A 88 -3.01 12.07 6.69
C GLN A 88 -4.39 12.71 6.90
N ILE A 89 -5.43 11.94 7.21
CA ILE A 89 -6.73 12.51 7.60
C ILE A 89 -6.77 12.97 9.05
N GLY A 90 -5.68 12.83 9.82
CA GLY A 90 -5.54 13.26 11.21
C GLY A 90 -6.02 12.23 12.24
N SER A 91 -6.17 10.97 11.87
CA SER A 91 -6.47 9.88 12.80
C SER A 91 -5.20 9.33 13.44
N PHE A 92 -5.35 8.65 14.57
CA PHE A 92 -4.34 7.73 15.09
C PHE A 92 -4.30 6.45 14.27
N VAL A 93 -3.18 5.71 14.32
CA VAL A 93 -2.91 4.58 13.45
C VAL A 93 -2.58 3.30 14.22
N PRO A 94 -2.92 2.13 13.66
CA PRO A 94 -2.63 0.81 14.25
C PRO A 94 -1.15 0.43 14.06
N ALA A 95 -0.27 1.01 14.84
CA ALA A 95 1.17 0.73 14.82
C ALA A 95 1.77 0.93 16.22
N GLU A 96 3.02 0.54 16.43
CA GLU A 96 3.79 0.90 17.62
C GLU A 96 4.50 2.23 17.42
N ASN A 97 4.97 2.49 16.19
CA ASN A 97 5.49 3.78 15.75
C ASN A 97 5.14 4.01 14.28
N ALA A 98 4.87 5.26 13.90
CA ALA A 98 4.63 5.62 12.51
C ALA A 98 5.14 7.03 12.22
N HIS A 99 6.06 7.14 11.25
CA HIS A 99 6.49 8.38 10.62
C HIS A 99 6.05 8.36 9.17
N ILE A 100 5.19 9.29 8.79
CA ILE A 100 4.57 9.32 7.47
C ILE A 100 4.92 10.65 6.80
N GLY A 101 5.86 10.60 5.88
CA GLY A 101 6.12 11.69 4.94
C GLY A 101 4.91 11.92 4.03
N LEU A 102 4.64 13.17 3.68
CA LEU A 102 3.46 13.51 2.89
C LEU A 102 3.33 12.67 1.61
N VAL A 103 2.13 12.15 1.40
CA VAL A 103 1.72 11.39 0.21
C VAL A 103 0.60 12.15 -0.47
N ASP A 104 0.78 12.49 -1.74
CA ASP A 104 -0.24 13.20 -2.54
C ASP A 104 -1.18 12.24 -3.27
N LYS A 105 -0.71 11.04 -3.59
CA LYS A 105 -1.49 10.01 -4.28
C LYS A 105 -1.16 8.63 -3.74
N ILE A 106 -2.18 7.83 -3.48
CA ILE A 106 -2.05 6.41 -3.16
C ILE A 106 -2.63 5.64 -4.34
N PHE A 107 -1.77 4.96 -5.09
CA PHE A 107 -2.17 4.10 -6.17
C PHE A 107 -2.17 2.66 -5.71
N THR A 108 -3.28 1.97 -5.96
CA THR A 108 -3.42 0.56 -5.62
C THR A 108 -3.86 -0.23 -6.85
N ARG A 109 -3.09 -1.24 -7.19
CA ARG A 109 -3.51 -2.32 -8.08
C ARG A 109 -3.43 -3.61 -7.29
N VAL A 110 -4.51 -3.96 -6.61
CA VAL A 110 -4.58 -5.08 -5.68
C VAL A 110 -5.76 -5.97 -6.04
N GLY A 111 -5.46 -7.18 -6.52
CA GLY A 111 -6.45 -8.18 -6.90
C GLY A 111 -7.13 -7.91 -8.24
N ALA A 112 -7.53 -8.96 -8.94
CA ALA A 112 -8.40 -8.86 -10.10
C ALA A 112 -9.84 -8.66 -9.62
N SER A 113 -10.47 -7.54 -9.94
CA SER A 113 -11.92 -7.52 -10.01
C SER A 113 -12.30 -8.21 -11.32
N ASP A 114 -12.70 -9.47 -11.25
CA ASP A 114 -13.28 -10.20 -12.39
C ASP A 114 -14.60 -9.55 -12.79
N ASN A 115 -14.51 -8.39 -13.42
CA ASN A 115 -15.68 -7.72 -14.00
C ASN A 115 -15.93 -8.31 -15.39
N ILE A 116 -16.34 -9.58 -15.40
CA ILE A 116 -16.66 -10.37 -16.61
C ILE A 116 -17.77 -9.73 -17.44
N SER A 117 -18.48 -8.73 -16.88
CA SER A 117 -19.66 -8.13 -17.50
C SER A 117 -19.37 -7.21 -18.71
N VAL A 118 -18.12 -6.80 -18.95
CA VAL A 118 -17.78 -5.83 -20.02
C VAL A 118 -17.04 -6.46 -21.19
N GLY A 119 -16.71 -7.76 -21.14
CA GLY A 119 -16.03 -8.48 -22.25
C GLY A 119 -14.58 -8.03 -22.50
N GLU A 120 -14.00 -7.22 -21.62
CA GLU A 120 -12.58 -6.87 -21.69
C GLU A 120 -11.72 -7.98 -21.07
N SER A 121 -10.58 -8.24 -21.69
CA SER A 121 -9.59 -9.15 -21.11
C SER A 121 -9.10 -8.59 -19.76
N THR A 122 -9.12 -9.42 -18.71
CA THR A 122 -8.59 -9.06 -17.40
C THR A 122 -7.16 -8.51 -17.48
N PHE A 123 -6.37 -9.02 -18.41
CA PHE A 123 -5.03 -8.53 -18.69
C PHE A 123 -5.03 -7.10 -19.26
N MET A 124 -5.95 -6.75 -20.16
CA MET A 124 -6.03 -5.38 -20.70
C MET A 124 -6.45 -4.38 -19.64
N VAL A 125 -7.40 -4.74 -18.77
CA VAL A 125 -7.78 -3.90 -17.61
C VAL A 125 -6.58 -3.66 -16.71
N GLU A 126 -5.84 -4.72 -16.39
CA GLU A 126 -4.63 -4.64 -15.58
C GLU A 126 -3.57 -3.71 -16.22
N MET A 127 -3.34 -3.82 -17.50
CA MET A 127 -2.37 -2.97 -18.22
C MET A 127 -2.82 -1.52 -18.30
N ASN A 128 -4.10 -1.25 -18.49
CA ASN A 128 -4.65 0.10 -18.49
C ASN A 128 -4.52 0.75 -17.11
N GLU A 129 -4.82 0.03 -16.03
CA GLU A 129 -4.63 0.52 -14.66
C GLU A 129 -3.15 0.80 -14.35
N ALA A 130 -2.25 -0.12 -14.76
CA ALA A 130 -0.82 0.09 -14.60
C ALA A 130 -0.34 1.33 -15.40
N ALA A 131 -0.78 1.49 -16.63
CA ALA A 131 -0.45 2.65 -17.45
C ALA A 131 -0.95 3.97 -16.83
N ASP A 132 -2.16 3.95 -16.30
CA ASP A 132 -2.74 5.11 -15.59
C ASP A 132 -1.87 5.50 -14.37
N ILE A 133 -1.43 4.53 -13.60
CA ILE A 133 -0.53 4.75 -12.46
C ILE A 133 0.78 5.38 -12.96
N LEU A 134 1.44 4.76 -13.93
CA LEU A 134 2.74 5.21 -14.45
C LEU A 134 2.69 6.63 -15.03
N ASN A 135 1.60 6.98 -15.72
CA ASN A 135 1.40 8.31 -16.31
C ASN A 135 1.10 9.40 -15.27
N ASN A 136 0.67 9.02 -14.07
CA ASN A 136 0.25 9.95 -13.02
C ASN A 136 1.18 9.97 -11.80
N LEU A 137 2.36 9.36 -11.88
CA LEU A 137 3.34 9.35 -10.79
C LEU A 137 3.77 10.76 -10.39
N SER A 138 3.99 10.94 -9.11
CA SER A 138 4.63 12.11 -8.51
C SER A 138 5.76 11.68 -7.56
N PRO A 139 6.65 12.59 -7.14
CA PRO A 139 7.68 12.27 -6.14
C PRO A 139 7.11 11.85 -4.78
N ARG A 140 5.85 12.19 -4.51
CA ARG A 140 5.16 11.88 -3.25
C ARG A 140 4.15 10.75 -3.36
N SER A 141 4.10 10.06 -4.50
CA SER A 141 3.18 8.93 -4.68
C SER A 141 3.60 7.73 -3.84
N LEU A 142 2.61 7.01 -3.33
CA LEU A 142 2.73 5.66 -2.78
C LEU A 142 2.05 4.69 -3.76
N VAL A 143 2.80 3.72 -4.26
CA VAL A 143 2.31 2.76 -5.26
C VAL A 143 2.31 1.34 -4.67
N LEU A 144 1.21 0.64 -4.86
CA LEU A 144 0.99 -0.71 -4.33
C LEU A 144 0.52 -1.62 -5.46
N PHE A 145 1.42 -2.49 -5.93
CA PHE A 145 1.12 -3.51 -6.92
C PHE A 145 1.03 -4.90 -6.28
N ASP A 146 -0.05 -5.60 -6.56
CA ASP A 146 -0.26 -6.98 -6.12
C ASP A 146 -0.55 -7.88 -7.32
N GLU A 147 0.24 -8.93 -7.47
CA GLU A 147 0.08 -9.97 -8.51
C GLU A 147 0.02 -9.41 -9.94
N LEU A 148 0.84 -8.41 -10.26
CA LEU A 148 0.87 -7.81 -11.60
C LEU A 148 1.45 -8.81 -12.64
N GLY A 149 0.82 -8.88 -13.82
CA GLY A 149 1.21 -9.79 -14.89
C GLY A 149 0.61 -11.20 -14.79
N ARG A 150 -0.34 -11.42 -13.86
CA ARG A 150 -0.96 -12.74 -13.68
C ARG A 150 -1.91 -13.14 -14.81
N GLY A 151 -2.42 -12.16 -15.56
CA GLY A 151 -3.39 -12.36 -16.66
C GLY A 151 -2.77 -12.85 -17.99
N THR A 152 -1.46 -13.14 -18.03
CA THR A 152 -0.74 -13.55 -19.25
C THR A 152 0.21 -14.72 -19.01
N SER A 153 1.04 -15.08 -20.00
CA SER A 153 2.05 -16.12 -19.82
C SER A 153 3.07 -15.74 -18.75
N THR A 154 3.65 -16.72 -18.06
CA THR A 154 4.61 -16.47 -16.97
C THR A 154 5.78 -15.58 -17.41
N TYR A 155 6.33 -15.81 -18.59
CA TYR A 155 7.46 -15.02 -19.10
C TYR A 155 7.08 -13.59 -19.44
N ASP A 156 5.92 -13.40 -20.08
CA ASP A 156 5.42 -12.05 -20.38
C ASP A 156 5.07 -11.29 -19.12
N GLY A 157 4.41 -11.95 -18.15
CA GLY A 157 4.06 -11.37 -16.85
C GLY A 157 5.30 -10.89 -16.09
N ILE A 158 6.35 -11.72 -15.99
CA ILE A 158 7.61 -11.35 -15.35
C ILE A 158 8.27 -10.18 -16.09
N SER A 159 8.29 -10.20 -17.42
CA SER A 159 8.92 -9.15 -18.23
C SER A 159 8.22 -7.80 -18.03
N ILE A 160 6.90 -7.79 -17.98
CA ILE A 160 6.09 -6.58 -17.74
C ILE A 160 6.33 -6.08 -16.33
N ALA A 161 6.25 -6.96 -15.33
CA ALA A 161 6.48 -6.58 -13.92
C ALA A 161 7.88 -5.96 -13.75
N TRP A 162 8.90 -6.58 -14.34
CA TRP A 162 10.27 -6.06 -14.33
C TRP A 162 10.36 -4.68 -14.95
N ALA A 163 9.84 -4.50 -16.17
CA ALA A 163 9.86 -3.22 -16.88
C ALA A 163 9.15 -2.10 -16.09
N ILE A 164 8.05 -2.41 -15.41
CA ILE A 164 7.34 -1.45 -14.57
C ILE A 164 8.18 -1.07 -13.34
N VAL A 165 8.80 -2.03 -12.67
CA VAL A 165 9.67 -1.77 -11.51
C VAL A 165 10.86 -0.90 -11.92
N GLU A 166 11.54 -1.25 -13.03
CA GLU A 166 12.65 -0.42 -13.57
C GLU A 166 12.19 0.99 -13.91
N HIS A 167 11.07 1.13 -14.60
CA HIS A 167 10.53 2.44 -14.97
C HIS A 167 10.27 3.33 -13.75
N ILE A 168 9.69 2.79 -12.67
CA ILE A 168 9.46 3.54 -11.44
C ILE A 168 10.77 3.89 -10.75
N HIS A 169 11.72 2.94 -10.70
CA HIS A 169 13.01 3.12 -10.04
C HIS A 169 13.88 4.16 -10.74
N GLU A 170 13.92 4.12 -12.08
CA GLU A 170 14.75 5.00 -12.90
C GLU A 170 14.04 6.30 -13.27
N HIS A 171 12.79 6.50 -12.87
CA HIS A 171 12.01 7.68 -13.24
C HIS A 171 12.74 8.96 -12.81
N PRO A 172 13.02 9.89 -13.74
CA PRO A 172 13.93 11.01 -13.48
C PRO A 172 13.40 12.02 -12.46
N LYS A 173 12.09 12.08 -12.27
CA LYS A 173 11.44 13.09 -11.42
C LYS A 173 10.51 12.52 -10.35
N ALA A 174 9.95 11.35 -10.58
CA ALA A 174 8.96 10.75 -9.69
C ALA A 174 9.47 9.43 -9.12
N LYS A 175 10.35 9.51 -8.13
CA LYS A 175 10.81 8.34 -7.38
C LYS A 175 9.75 7.91 -6.37
N ALA A 176 8.64 7.38 -6.88
CA ALA A 176 7.51 6.95 -6.07
C ALA A 176 7.89 5.80 -5.13
N ARG A 177 7.49 5.91 -3.87
CA ARG A 177 7.64 4.82 -2.89
C ARG A 177 6.73 3.67 -3.29
N THR A 178 7.28 2.47 -3.42
CA THR A 178 6.53 1.35 -4.02
C THR A 178 6.65 0.06 -3.21
N LEU A 179 5.52 -0.59 -2.97
CA LEU A 179 5.46 -1.99 -2.55
C LEU A 179 4.94 -2.84 -3.71
N PHE A 180 5.67 -3.88 -4.04
CA PHE A 180 5.37 -4.79 -5.14
C PHE A 180 5.30 -6.24 -4.62
N ALA A 181 4.15 -6.93 -4.77
CA ALA A 181 3.93 -8.30 -4.32
C ALA A 181 3.53 -9.25 -5.46
#